data_60e8a86dc1442934265525531e1cec25
#
_entry.id   60e8a86dc1442934265525531e1cec25
#
_cell.length_a   1.000
_cell.length_b   1.000
_cell.length_c   1.000
_cell.angle_alpha   90.00
_cell.angle_beta   90.00
_cell.angle_gamma   90.00
#
_symmetry.space_group_name_H-M   'P 1'
#
loop_
_entity.id
_entity.type
_entity.pdbx_description
1 polymer ?
#
loop_
_entity_poly.entity_id
_entity_poly.type
_entity_poly.pdbx_seq_one_letter_code
_entity_poly.pdbx_strand_id
1 'polypeptide(L)'
;SRGLGDVYKRQIPEADVVLGIGSNGKIGEAIRKAVMGEHFTEYGEKESLSMEGERMLANEPWFAYVKVAEGCDNRCSYCAIPLIRGRFRSRPMENVIEECKELAARGVTELNLVAQDTTRYGEDIYGESRLPELIDAVCEIEGVHWVRILYCYPDRVTDKLIDTIARQPKAVHYFDIPVQHASAHVLRDMNRRGDRRSITALCQKIREKIPDVVLRTTLIAGFPTESEEDFAELCK
;
A
#
# COMPACT_ATOMS: atom_id res chain seq x y z
N SER A 1 -19.68 7.97 -3.86
CA SER A 1 -18.62 8.97 -3.95
C SER A 1 -18.97 10.21 -4.78
N ARG A 2 -20.09 10.22 -5.57
CA ARG A 2 -20.52 11.45 -6.29
C ARG A 2 -20.73 12.61 -5.32
N GLY A 3 -21.30 12.37 -4.13
CA GLY A 3 -21.56 13.40 -3.12
C GLY A 3 -20.31 14.06 -2.53
N LEU A 4 -19.19 13.34 -2.39
CA LEU A 4 -17.94 13.93 -1.89
C LEU A 4 -17.29 14.87 -2.92
N GLY A 5 -17.33 14.52 -4.21
CA GLY A 5 -16.82 15.38 -5.28
C GLY A 5 -17.59 16.71 -5.38
N ASP A 6 -18.90 16.67 -5.24
CA ASP A 6 -19.73 17.90 -5.21
C ASP A 6 -19.45 18.76 -3.96
N VAL A 7 -19.12 18.13 -2.82
CA VAL A 7 -18.71 18.84 -1.61
C VAL A 7 -17.37 19.55 -1.85
N TYR A 8 -16.37 18.87 -2.40
CA TYR A 8 -15.07 19.50 -2.72
C TYR A 8 -15.20 20.66 -3.69
N LYS A 9 -16.01 20.51 -4.76
CA LYS A 9 -16.25 21.61 -5.71
C LYS A 9 -16.88 22.84 -5.03
N ARG A 10 -17.75 22.63 -4.05
CA ARG A 10 -18.36 23.75 -3.28
C ARG A 10 -17.38 24.37 -2.28
N GLN A 11 -16.45 23.58 -1.73
CA GLN A 11 -15.48 24.05 -0.74
C GLN A 11 -14.27 24.76 -1.39
N ILE A 12 -13.98 24.44 -2.66
CA ILE A 12 -12.86 25.00 -3.42
C ILE A 12 -13.40 25.50 -4.77
N PRO A 13 -14.19 26.59 -4.75
CA PRO A 13 -14.83 27.11 -5.97
C PRO A 13 -13.84 27.65 -6.99
N GLU A 14 -12.61 27.99 -6.58
CA GLU A 14 -11.50 28.43 -7.43
C GLU A 14 -10.84 27.30 -8.21
N ALA A 15 -11.21 26.03 -7.97
CA ALA A 15 -10.68 24.91 -8.74
C ALA A 15 -11.34 24.83 -10.13
N ASP A 16 -10.54 24.99 -11.17
CA ASP A 16 -11.00 24.85 -12.57
C ASP A 16 -11.31 23.39 -12.92
N VAL A 17 -10.60 22.45 -12.30
CA VAL A 17 -10.73 21.01 -12.57
C VAL A 17 -10.96 20.22 -11.30
N VAL A 18 -11.95 19.33 -11.32
CA VAL A 18 -12.17 18.32 -10.27
C VAL A 18 -12.35 16.95 -10.92
N LEU A 19 -11.40 16.05 -10.68
CA LEU A 19 -11.44 14.67 -11.17
C LEU A 19 -11.62 13.69 -10.02
N GLY A 20 -12.54 12.76 -10.18
CA GLY A 20 -12.58 11.56 -9.35
C GLY A 20 -11.47 10.59 -9.75
N ILE A 21 -11.11 9.70 -8.84
CA ILE A 21 -9.99 8.77 -9.03
C ILE A 21 -10.14 7.89 -10.28
N GLY A 22 -11.37 7.50 -10.63
CA GLY A 22 -11.67 6.72 -11.83
C GLY A 22 -11.51 7.49 -13.15
N SER A 23 -11.36 8.84 -13.08
CA SER A 23 -11.17 9.70 -14.24
C SER A 23 -9.74 10.23 -14.40
N ASN A 24 -8.77 9.68 -13.64
CA ASN A 24 -7.37 10.13 -13.69
C ASN A 24 -6.77 10.10 -15.11
N GLY A 25 -7.18 9.13 -15.94
CA GLY A 25 -6.74 9.05 -17.35
C GLY A 25 -7.15 10.25 -18.21
N LYS A 26 -8.10 11.10 -17.74
CA LYS A 26 -8.56 12.31 -18.44
C LYS A 26 -7.83 13.59 -18.01
N ILE A 27 -6.76 13.48 -17.20
CA ILE A 27 -6.03 14.65 -16.69
C ILE A 27 -5.52 15.57 -17.83
N GLY A 28 -5.05 15.00 -18.95
CA GLY A 28 -4.59 15.78 -20.10
C GLY A 28 -5.71 16.57 -20.78
N GLU A 29 -6.92 16.01 -20.89
CA GLU A 29 -8.12 16.71 -21.39
C GLU A 29 -8.53 17.82 -20.42
N ALA A 30 -8.57 17.50 -19.14
CA ALA A 30 -8.94 18.43 -18.08
C ALA A 30 -8.01 19.65 -18.04
N ILE A 31 -6.70 19.45 -18.16
CA ILE A 31 -5.72 20.55 -18.23
C ILE A 31 -5.97 21.43 -19.48
N ARG A 32 -6.20 20.82 -20.64
CA ARG A 32 -6.48 21.61 -21.87
C ARG A 32 -7.71 22.49 -21.70
N LYS A 33 -8.79 21.98 -21.09
CA LYS A 33 -10.01 22.76 -20.83
C LYS A 33 -9.73 23.90 -19.83
N ALA A 34 -9.01 23.63 -18.74
CA ALA A 34 -8.65 24.66 -17.78
C ALA A 34 -7.83 25.79 -18.41
N VAL A 35 -6.87 25.49 -19.30
CA VAL A 35 -6.08 26.48 -20.03
C VAL A 35 -6.96 27.35 -20.97
N MET A 36 -8.08 26.80 -21.46
CA MET A 36 -9.07 27.53 -22.26
C MET A 36 -10.06 28.32 -21.40
N GLY A 37 -9.94 28.28 -20.07
CA GLY A 37 -10.86 28.97 -19.16
C GLY A 37 -12.16 28.21 -18.91
N GLU A 38 -12.21 26.92 -19.27
CA GLU A 38 -13.37 26.05 -19.06
C GLU A 38 -13.25 25.27 -17.74
N HIS A 39 -14.34 25.20 -16.99
CA HIS A 39 -14.40 24.28 -15.84
C HIS A 39 -14.68 22.86 -16.29
N PHE A 40 -13.95 21.89 -15.71
CA PHE A 40 -14.13 20.47 -16.01
C PHE A 40 -14.29 19.65 -14.73
N THR A 41 -15.37 18.90 -14.66
CA THR A 41 -15.65 18.03 -13.49
C THR A 41 -16.11 16.66 -13.97
N GLU A 42 -15.40 15.60 -13.56
CA GLU A 42 -15.78 14.24 -13.88
C GLU A 42 -15.40 13.25 -12.78
N TYR A 43 -16.35 12.41 -12.37
CA TYR A 43 -16.18 11.38 -11.34
C TYR A 43 -16.39 10.00 -11.98
N GLY A 44 -15.34 9.40 -12.50
CA GLY A 44 -15.39 8.02 -13.00
C GLY A 44 -15.60 6.99 -11.88
N GLU A 45 -15.94 5.78 -12.26
CA GLU A 45 -16.02 4.65 -11.31
C GLU A 45 -14.61 4.39 -10.75
N LYS A 46 -14.48 4.31 -9.43
CA LYS A 46 -13.17 4.18 -8.76
C LYS A 46 -12.47 2.86 -9.09
N GLU A 47 -13.24 1.82 -9.39
CA GLU A 47 -12.75 0.51 -9.83
C GLU A 47 -12.21 0.53 -11.27
N SER A 48 -12.51 1.55 -12.07
CA SER A 48 -12.01 1.73 -13.43
C SER A 48 -10.63 2.43 -13.50
N LEU A 49 -10.03 2.78 -12.35
CA LEU A 49 -8.68 3.32 -12.31
C LEU A 49 -7.71 2.34 -12.95
N SER A 50 -7.08 2.74 -14.05
CA SER A 50 -5.98 1.97 -14.64
C SER A 50 -4.81 1.93 -13.69
N MET A 51 -4.25 0.75 -13.48
CA MET A 51 -3.02 0.55 -12.73
C MET A 51 -1.80 0.35 -13.64
N GLU A 52 -2.05 0.29 -14.94
CA GLU A 52 -1.06 0.11 -15.98
C GLU A 52 -0.88 1.38 -16.80
N GLY A 53 0.28 1.54 -17.42
CA GLY A 53 0.59 2.65 -18.31
C GLY A 53 2.03 3.12 -18.19
N GLU A 54 2.44 3.93 -19.15
CA GLU A 54 3.76 4.58 -19.13
C GLU A 54 3.89 5.51 -17.92
N ARG A 55 5.09 5.56 -17.36
CA ARG A 55 5.37 6.44 -16.22
C ARG A 55 6.65 7.26 -16.42
N MET A 56 6.59 8.50 -15.99
CA MET A 56 7.76 9.33 -15.78
C MET A 56 8.20 9.21 -14.33
N LEU A 57 9.49 9.00 -14.11
CA LEU A 57 10.08 9.07 -12.77
C LEU A 57 10.29 10.54 -12.43
N ALA A 58 9.61 11.00 -11.39
CA ALA A 58 9.74 12.35 -10.85
C ALA A 58 10.57 12.38 -9.54
N ASN A 59 11.00 11.21 -9.06
CA ASN A 59 11.88 11.01 -7.93
C ASN A 59 13.32 10.76 -8.37
N GLU A 60 14.20 10.57 -7.41
CA GLU A 60 15.59 10.21 -7.66
C GLU A 60 15.69 8.94 -8.51
N PRO A 61 16.64 8.88 -9.46
CA PRO A 61 16.67 7.85 -10.51
C PRO A 61 17.00 6.43 -10.01
N TRP A 62 17.56 6.29 -8.80
CA TRP A 62 18.01 4.99 -8.29
C TRP A 62 16.92 4.18 -7.57
N PHE A 63 15.77 4.75 -7.24
CA PHE A 63 14.67 3.99 -6.65
C PHE A 63 13.31 4.28 -7.29
N ALA A 64 12.41 3.31 -7.23
CA ALA A 64 11.04 3.49 -7.68
C ALA A 64 10.03 2.76 -6.79
N TYR A 65 8.86 3.36 -6.62
CA TYR A 65 7.71 2.66 -6.06
C TYR A 65 7.00 1.91 -7.18
N VAL A 66 6.75 0.63 -6.96
CA VAL A 66 5.97 -0.23 -7.87
C VAL A 66 4.68 -0.60 -7.17
N LYS A 67 3.58 -0.07 -7.67
CA LYS A 67 2.25 -0.40 -7.16
C LYS A 67 1.89 -1.81 -7.63
N VAL A 68 1.68 -2.75 -6.68
CA VAL A 68 1.33 -4.13 -6.97
C VAL A 68 -0.17 -4.39 -6.87
N ALA A 69 -0.90 -3.56 -6.13
CA ALA A 69 -2.35 -3.62 -5.97
C ALA A 69 -2.93 -2.25 -5.62
N GLU A 70 -4.25 -2.10 -5.77
CA GLU A 70 -5.01 -0.88 -5.45
C GLU A 70 -6.24 -1.23 -4.61
N GLY A 71 -6.67 -0.31 -3.74
CA GLY A 71 -7.84 -0.50 -2.87
C GLY A 71 -7.55 -1.35 -1.64
N CYS A 72 -8.56 -1.51 -0.78
CA CYS A 72 -8.40 -2.27 0.47
C CYS A 72 -9.75 -2.77 0.98
N ASP A 73 -9.79 -4.04 1.42
CA ASP A 73 -10.98 -4.68 1.99
C ASP A 73 -10.90 -4.87 3.52
N ASN A 74 -9.84 -4.35 4.19
CA ASN A 74 -9.68 -4.51 5.65
C ASN A 74 -10.71 -3.72 6.47
N ARG A 75 -11.25 -2.62 5.93
CA ARG A 75 -12.31 -1.81 6.53
C ARG A 75 -12.03 -1.36 7.96
N CYS A 76 -10.77 -0.98 8.25
CA CYS A 76 -10.44 -0.38 9.55
C CYS A 76 -11.35 0.83 9.81
N SER A 77 -11.90 0.96 11.03
CA SER A 77 -12.95 1.94 11.35
C SER A 77 -12.54 3.40 11.15
N TYR A 78 -11.26 3.70 11.24
CA TYR A 78 -10.68 5.03 11.04
C TYR A 78 -10.27 5.32 9.58
N CYS A 79 -10.44 4.35 8.66
CA CYS A 79 -9.82 4.43 7.34
C CYS A 79 -10.85 4.67 6.22
N ALA A 80 -10.63 5.72 5.44
CA ALA A 80 -11.48 6.06 4.30
C ALA A 80 -11.04 5.38 2.98
N ILE A 81 -9.95 4.61 2.95
CA ILE A 81 -9.42 4.00 1.73
C ILE A 81 -10.46 3.16 0.97
N PRO A 82 -11.26 2.27 1.60
CA PRO A 82 -12.28 1.52 0.87
C PRO A 82 -13.31 2.41 0.16
N LEU A 83 -13.61 3.58 0.73
CA LEU A 83 -14.52 4.55 0.13
C LEU A 83 -13.87 5.33 -1.02
N ILE A 84 -12.58 5.62 -0.93
CA ILE A 84 -11.83 6.42 -1.90
C ILE A 84 -11.33 5.55 -3.05
N ARG A 85 -10.64 4.43 -2.74
CA ARG A 85 -9.92 3.58 -3.69
C ARG A 85 -10.71 2.36 -4.17
N GLY A 86 -11.83 2.02 -3.49
CA GLY A 86 -12.63 0.85 -3.79
C GLY A 86 -12.07 -0.44 -3.20
N ARG A 87 -12.54 -1.56 -3.75
CA ARG A 87 -12.14 -2.89 -3.32
C ARG A 87 -10.68 -3.18 -3.69
N PHE A 88 -10.08 -4.12 -2.98
CA PHE A 88 -8.74 -4.60 -3.26
C PHE A 88 -8.67 -5.25 -4.66
N ARG A 89 -7.70 -4.85 -5.46
CA ARG A 89 -7.44 -5.35 -6.82
C ARG A 89 -5.94 -5.47 -7.02
N SER A 90 -5.47 -6.68 -7.28
CA SER A 90 -4.08 -6.96 -7.63
C SER A 90 -3.81 -6.68 -9.12
N ARG A 91 -2.58 -6.31 -9.43
CA ARG A 91 -2.08 -6.32 -10.80
C ARG A 91 -1.61 -7.74 -11.16
N PRO A 92 -1.78 -8.21 -12.41
CA PRO A 92 -1.16 -9.44 -12.87
C PRO A 92 0.34 -9.43 -12.62
N MET A 93 0.88 -10.59 -12.21
CA MET A 93 2.31 -10.69 -11.82
C MET A 93 3.22 -10.35 -12.99
N GLU A 94 2.85 -10.76 -14.19
CA GLU A 94 3.60 -10.53 -15.42
C GLU A 94 3.76 -9.03 -15.70
N ASN A 95 2.69 -8.24 -15.50
CA ASN A 95 2.72 -6.79 -15.70
C ASN A 95 3.59 -6.08 -14.66
N VAL A 96 3.56 -6.54 -13.40
CA VAL A 96 4.43 -6.00 -12.36
C VAL A 96 5.90 -6.30 -12.66
N ILE A 97 6.20 -7.53 -13.07
CA ILE A 97 7.57 -7.94 -13.43
C ILE A 97 8.08 -7.14 -14.65
N GLU A 98 7.25 -6.93 -15.65
CA GLU A 98 7.65 -6.16 -16.84
C GLU A 98 7.95 -4.72 -16.48
N GLU A 99 7.10 -4.04 -15.70
CA GLU A 99 7.40 -2.70 -15.17
C GLU A 99 8.72 -2.67 -14.38
N CYS A 100 8.97 -3.68 -13.54
CA CYS A 100 10.21 -3.77 -12.77
C CYS A 100 11.44 -3.89 -13.68
N LYS A 101 11.37 -4.66 -14.79
CA LYS A 101 12.43 -4.78 -15.78
C LYS A 101 12.68 -3.46 -16.52
N GLU A 102 11.61 -2.78 -16.94
CA GLU A 102 11.72 -1.46 -17.58
C GLU A 102 12.40 -0.44 -16.66
N LEU A 103 12.03 -0.44 -15.38
CA LEU A 103 12.64 0.44 -14.37
C LEU A 103 14.12 0.11 -14.16
N ALA A 104 14.48 -1.17 -14.05
CA ALA A 104 15.87 -1.60 -13.92
C ALA A 104 16.70 -1.23 -15.16
N ALA A 105 16.15 -1.41 -16.37
CA ALA A 105 16.79 -0.98 -17.61
C ALA A 105 17.03 0.53 -17.70
N ARG A 106 16.27 1.33 -16.95
CA ARG A 106 16.43 2.79 -16.81
C ARG A 106 17.38 3.19 -15.68
N GLY A 107 18.02 2.22 -15.00
CA GLY A 107 19.00 2.44 -13.93
C GLY A 107 18.42 2.48 -12.52
N VAL A 108 17.16 2.12 -12.33
CA VAL A 108 16.58 1.97 -10.98
C VAL A 108 17.17 0.72 -10.32
N THR A 109 17.76 0.88 -9.15
CA THR A 109 18.42 -0.20 -8.41
C THR A 109 17.64 -0.67 -7.17
N GLU A 110 16.75 0.16 -6.62
CA GLU A 110 15.84 -0.20 -5.52
C GLU A 110 14.39 -0.13 -5.98
N LEU A 111 13.65 -1.24 -5.80
CA LEU A 111 12.23 -1.35 -6.08
C LEU A 111 11.44 -1.48 -4.77
N ASN A 112 10.54 -0.53 -4.53
CA ASN A 112 9.66 -0.51 -3.37
C ASN A 112 8.27 -1.01 -3.78
N LEU A 113 7.96 -2.28 -3.48
CA LEU A 113 6.66 -2.87 -3.75
C LEU A 113 5.61 -2.32 -2.76
N VAL A 114 4.53 -1.75 -3.29
CA VAL A 114 3.56 -1.00 -2.48
C VAL A 114 2.12 -1.29 -2.88
N ALA A 115 1.26 -1.40 -1.87
CA ALA A 115 -0.20 -1.39 -1.95
C ALA A 115 -0.76 -0.83 -0.64
N GLN A 116 -2.07 -0.74 -0.48
CA GLN A 116 -2.70 -0.44 0.81
C GLN A 116 -2.60 -1.60 1.81
N ASP A 117 -2.46 -2.82 1.30
CA ASP A 117 -2.14 -4.05 2.03
C ASP A 117 -1.40 -4.98 1.07
N THR A 118 -0.08 -4.94 1.10
CA THR A 118 0.77 -5.70 0.17
C THR A 118 0.70 -7.21 0.45
N THR A 119 0.44 -7.61 1.70
CA THR A 119 0.36 -9.03 2.10
C THR A 119 -0.78 -9.80 1.43
N ARG A 120 -1.78 -9.09 0.88
CA ARG A 120 -2.91 -9.69 0.13
C ARG A 120 -2.65 -9.87 -1.35
N TYR A 121 -1.51 -9.44 -1.85
CA TYR A 121 -1.23 -9.49 -3.28
C TYR A 121 -1.52 -10.87 -3.88
N GLY A 122 -2.36 -10.87 -4.90
CA GLY A 122 -2.74 -12.08 -5.64
C GLY A 122 -3.98 -12.81 -5.13
N GLU A 123 -4.47 -12.53 -3.91
CA GLU A 123 -5.64 -13.26 -3.35
C GLU A 123 -6.87 -13.19 -4.26
N ASP A 124 -7.12 -12.04 -4.88
CA ASP A 124 -8.29 -11.77 -5.73
C ASP A 124 -8.20 -12.39 -7.13
N ILE A 125 -7.00 -12.58 -7.66
CA ILE A 125 -6.79 -13.07 -9.03
C ILE A 125 -6.25 -14.50 -9.10
N TYR A 126 -5.55 -14.98 -8.04
CA TYR A 126 -4.97 -16.33 -7.99
C TYR A 126 -5.57 -17.22 -6.88
N GLY A 127 -6.47 -16.66 -6.04
CA GLY A 127 -7.11 -17.40 -4.94
C GLY A 127 -6.25 -17.53 -3.68
N GLU A 128 -4.99 -17.08 -3.70
CA GLU A 128 -4.07 -17.08 -2.56
C GLU A 128 -3.07 -15.94 -2.67
N SER A 129 -2.41 -15.58 -1.56
CA SER A 129 -1.35 -14.57 -1.59
C SER A 129 -0.14 -15.08 -2.38
N ARG A 130 0.29 -14.29 -3.36
CA ARG A 130 1.44 -14.55 -4.25
C ARG A 130 2.58 -13.55 -4.02
N LEU A 131 2.56 -12.83 -2.90
CA LEU A 131 3.63 -11.88 -2.58
C LEU A 131 5.01 -12.55 -2.49
N PRO A 132 5.18 -13.73 -1.86
CA PRO A 132 6.47 -14.40 -1.83
C PRO A 132 7.03 -14.69 -3.23
N GLU A 133 6.20 -15.20 -4.14
CA GLU A 133 6.59 -15.51 -5.53
C GLU A 133 6.91 -14.25 -6.32
N LEU A 134 6.18 -13.15 -6.08
CA LEU A 134 6.48 -11.87 -6.70
C LEU A 134 7.84 -11.34 -6.24
N ILE A 135 8.16 -11.43 -4.94
CA ILE A 135 9.46 -11.05 -4.39
C ILE A 135 10.57 -11.84 -5.07
N ASP A 136 10.41 -13.17 -5.16
CA ASP A 136 11.38 -14.04 -5.84
C ASP A 136 11.62 -13.58 -7.28
N ALA A 137 10.56 -13.41 -8.05
CA ALA A 137 10.65 -13.03 -9.45
C ALA A 137 11.29 -11.65 -9.66
N VAL A 138 10.99 -10.67 -8.79
CA VAL A 138 11.58 -9.33 -8.87
C VAL A 138 13.06 -9.34 -8.45
N CYS A 139 13.44 -10.18 -7.48
CA CYS A 139 14.83 -10.35 -7.08
C CYS A 139 15.72 -10.94 -8.18
N GLU A 140 15.17 -11.74 -9.12
CA GLU A 140 15.90 -12.30 -10.24
C GLU A 140 16.21 -11.27 -11.35
N ILE A 141 15.60 -10.08 -11.32
CA ILE A 141 15.81 -9.06 -12.36
C ILE A 141 17.25 -8.52 -12.28
N GLU A 142 17.93 -8.51 -13.43
CA GLU A 142 19.26 -7.92 -13.58
C GLU A 142 19.19 -6.40 -13.33
N GLY A 143 20.19 -5.83 -12.65
CA GLY A 143 20.25 -4.41 -12.30
C GLY A 143 19.48 -4.04 -11.02
N VAL A 144 18.57 -4.88 -10.54
CA VAL A 144 17.94 -4.68 -9.22
C VAL A 144 18.91 -5.13 -8.13
N HIS A 145 19.15 -4.24 -7.16
CA HIS A 145 19.98 -4.52 -5.99
C HIS A 145 19.14 -4.72 -4.72
N TRP A 146 18.03 -3.97 -4.56
CA TRP A 146 17.17 -4.03 -3.38
C TRP A 146 15.69 -4.10 -3.75
N VAL A 147 14.99 -4.99 -3.08
CA VAL A 147 13.53 -5.12 -3.14
C VAL A 147 12.98 -4.91 -1.74
N ARG A 148 12.21 -3.86 -1.57
CA ARG A 148 11.58 -3.50 -0.28
C ARG A 148 10.09 -3.66 -0.37
N ILE A 149 9.47 -4.18 0.71
CA ILE A 149 8.03 -4.36 0.82
C ILE A 149 7.49 -3.37 1.84
N LEU A 150 6.44 -2.63 1.47
CA LEU A 150 5.77 -1.67 2.34
C LEU A 150 4.34 -2.14 2.63
N TYR A 151 3.81 -1.73 3.81
CA TYR A 151 2.43 -1.96 4.26
C TYR A 151 2.03 -3.44 4.36
N CYS A 152 2.70 -4.16 5.26
CA CYS A 152 2.35 -5.53 5.62
C CYS A 152 1.30 -5.54 6.75
N TYR A 153 0.15 -6.17 6.52
CA TYR A 153 -0.86 -6.30 7.56
C TYR A 153 -0.44 -7.40 8.57
N PRO A 154 -0.43 -7.15 9.89
CA PRO A 154 0.21 -8.03 10.87
C PRO A 154 -0.26 -9.49 10.84
N ASP A 155 -1.58 -9.73 10.79
CA ASP A 155 -2.18 -11.07 10.82
C ASP A 155 -2.08 -11.82 9.48
N ARG A 156 -1.45 -11.21 8.48
CA ARG A 156 -1.22 -11.78 7.14
C ARG A 156 0.26 -11.98 6.82
N VAL A 157 1.15 -11.66 7.75
CA VAL A 157 2.58 -11.96 7.59
C VAL A 157 2.79 -13.46 7.87
N THR A 158 2.91 -14.23 6.79
CA THR A 158 3.06 -15.71 6.84
C THR A 158 4.50 -16.13 7.03
N ASP A 159 4.71 -17.35 7.49
CA ASP A 159 6.05 -17.96 7.57
C ASP A 159 6.73 -18.00 6.20
N LYS A 160 5.98 -18.31 5.13
CA LYS A 160 6.47 -18.30 3.77
C LYS A 160 7.01 -16.92 3.34
N LEU A 161 6.32 -15.83 3.72
CA LEU A 161 6.79 -14.46 3.43
C LEU A 161 8.10 -14.15 4.20
N ILE A 162 8.15 -14.49 5.50
CA ILE A 162 9.34 -14.28 6.32
C ILE A 162 10.53 -15.08 5.76
N ASP A 163 10.31 -16.36 5.43
CA ASP A 163 11.34 -17.23 4.86
C ASP A 163 11.82 -16.73 3.49
N THR A 164 10.92 -16.18 2.68
CA THR A 164 11.30 -15.58 1.39
C THR A 164 12.21 -14.38 1.57
N ILE A 165 11.85 -13.44 2.46
CA ILE A 165 12.69 -12.27 2.75
C ILE A 165 14.03 -12.69 3.37
N ALA A 166 14.03 -13.69 4.26
CA ALA A 166 15.25 -14.19 4.89
C ALA A 166 16.26 -14.81 3.91
N ARG A 167 15.77 -15.52 2.87
CA ARG A 167 16.64 -16.25 1.93
C ARG A 167 17.04 -15.45 0.69
N GLN A 168 16.28 -14.41 0.33
CA GLN A 168 16.53 -13.63 -0.87
C GLN A 168 17.57 -12.52 -0.60
N PRO A 169 18.75 -12.58 -1.23
CA PRO A 169 19.83 -11.65 -0.92
C PRO A 169 19.56 -10.20 -1.35
N LYS A 170 18.61 -9.98 -2.27
CA LYS A 170 18.18 -8.65 -2.71
C LYS A 170 16.95 -8.14 -1.96
N ALA A 171 16.22 -9.01 -1.23
CA ALA A 171 15.11 -8.57 -0.39
C ALA A 171 15.68 -7.87 0.85
N VAL A 172 15.28 -6.62 1.06
CA VAL A 172 15.74 -5.86 2.22
C VAL A 172 15.15 -6.47 3.48
N HIS A 173 15.98 -6.74 4.48
CA HIS A 173 15.56 -7.23 5.81
C HIS A 173 14.78 -6.13 6.56
N TYR A 174 13.62 -5.80 6.03
CA TYR A 174 12.78 -4.70 6.49
C TYR A 174 11.31 -5.09 6.39
N PHE A 175 10.57 -4.86 7.47
CA PHE A 175 9.12 -5.00 7.49
C PHE A 175 8.47 -3.69 7.94
N ASP A 176 7.53 -3.19 7.14
CA ASP A 176 6.64 -2.11 7.51
C ASP A 176 5.29 -2.70 7.93
N ILE A 177 5.11 -2.84 9.25
CA ILE A 177 3.95 -3.50 9.86
C ILE A 177 3.19 -2.49 10.71
N PRO A 178 2.20 -1.76 10.16
CA PRO A 178 1.41 -0.79 10.91
C PRO A 178 0.47 -1.50 11.90
N VAL A 179 0.93 -1.72 13.13
CA VAL A 179 0.16 -2.42 14.17
C VAL A 179 -0.98 -1.57 14.72
N GLN A 180 -0.84 -0.26 14.67
CA GLN A 180 -1.79 0.80 15.09
C GLN A 180 -1.96 0.90 16.60
N HIS A 181 -2.17 -0.22 17.32
CA HIS A 181 -2.29 -0.26 18.76
C HIS A 181 -1.86 -1.62 19.32
N ALA A 182 -1.69 -1.75 20.65
CA ALA A 182 -1.36 -3.00 21.33
C ALA A 182 -2.56 -3.57 22.13
N SER A 183 -3.47 -2.71 22.61
CA SER A 183 -4.65 -3.16 23.35
C SER A 183 -5.65 -3.89 22.45
N ALA A 184 -6.04 -5.11 22.87
CA ALA A 184 -7.05 -5.91 22.17
C ALA A 184 -8.42 -5.23 22.07
N HIS A 185 -8.78 -4.43 23.07
CA HIS A 185 -10.02 -3.64 23.08
C HIS A 185 -9.97 -2.58 21.97
N VAL A 186 -8.96 -1.74 21.94
CA VAL A 186 -8.82 -0.67 20.94
C VAL A 186 -8.67 -1.26 19.51
N LEU A 187 -7.89 -2.32 19.33
CA LEU A 187 -7.77 -2.99 18.03
C LEU A 187 -9.10 -3.53 17.52
N ARG A 188 -9.94 -4.10 18.40
CA ARG A 188 -11.28 -4.55 18.03
C ARG A 188 -12.17 -3.39 17.58
N ASP A 189 -12.13 -2.25 18.27
CA ASP A 189 -12.89 -1.05 17.92
C ASP A 189 -12.36 -0.39 16.63
N MET A 190 -11.08 -0.56 16.34
CA MET A 190 -10.46 -0.24 15.03
C MET A 190 -10.85 -1.22 13.91
N ASN A 191 -11.66 -2.24 14.19
CA ASN A 191 -11.94 -3.37 13.28
C ASN A 191 -10.65 -4.09 12.82
N ARG A 192 -9.70 -4.28 13.74
CA ARG A 192 -8.44 -4.98 13.51
C ARG A 192 -8.36 -6.22 14.41
N ARG A 193 -7.66 -7.24 13.90
CA ARG A 193 -7.39 -8.46 14.66
C ARG A 193 -6.06 -8.33 15.41
N GLY A 194 -5.95 -9.08 16.49
CA GLY A 194 -4.71 -9.18 17.25
C GLY A 194 -4.79 -8.52 18.63
N ASP A 195 -3.71 -8.63 19.33
CA ASP A 195 -3.45 -8.09 20.64
C ASP A 195 -1.92 -7.95 20.84
N ARG A 196 -1.49 -7.40 21.96
CA ARG A 196 -0.07 -7.28 22.31
C ARG A 196 0.68 -8.62 22.18
N ARG A 197 0.08 -9.72 22.64
CA ARG A 197 0.73 -11.03 22.63
C ARG A 197 1.01 -11.51 21.21
N SER A 198 0.04 -11.44 20.34
CA SER A 198 0.17 -11.84 18.92
C SER A 198 1.14 -10.96 18.15
N ILE A 199 1.12 -9.64 18.40
CA ILE A 199 2.07 -8.68 17.79
C ILE A 199 3.51 -8.98 18.26
N THR A 200 3.71 -9.17 19.58
CA THR A 200 5.02 -9.50 20.13
C THR A 200 5.54 -10.81 19.57
N ALA A 201 4.69 -11.84 19.50
CA ALA A 201 5.06 -13.15 18.94
C ALA A 201 5.47 -13.04 17.47
N LEU A 202 4.77 -12.23 16.67
CA LEU A 202 5.13 -11.97 15.27
C LEU A 202 6.51 -11.29 15.18
N CYS A 203 6.75 -10.24 15.97
CA CYS A 203 8.03 -9.54 15.97
C CYS A 203 9.20 -10.45 16.40
N GLN A 204 8.98 -11.30 17.41
CA GLN A 204 9.98 -12.29 17.86
C GLN A 204 10.28 -13.29 16.75
N LYS A 205 9.24 -13.89 16.14
CA LYS A 205 9.39 -14.84 15.03
C LYS A 205 10.21 -14.24 13.87
N ILE A 206 9.92 -12.99 13.49
CA ILE A 206 10.66 -12.32 12.42
C ILE A 206 12.13 -12.14 12.80
N ARG A 207 12.42 -11.68 14.03
CA ARG A 207 13.80 -11.50 14.53
C ARG A 207 14.58 -12.79 14.68
N GLU A 208 13.92 -13.89 15.03
CA GLU A 208 14.54 -15.22 15.10
C GLU A 208 15.02 -15.69 13.73
N LYS A 209 14.24 -15.43 12.67
CA LYS A 209 14.58 -15.81 11.30
C LYS A 209 15.50 -14.81 10.59
N ILE A 210 15.39 -13.53 10.94
CA ILE A 210 16.13 -12.42 10.33
C ILE A 210 16.69 -11.55 11.47
N PRO A 211 17.86 -11.91 12.05
CA PRO A 211 18.40 -11.25 13.24
C PRO A 211 18.71 -9.76 13.06
N ASP A 212 19.02 -9.32 11.85
CA ASP A 212 19.35 -7.94 11.47
C ASP A 212 18.13 -7.17 10.91
N VAL A 213 16.91 -7.70 11.07
CA VAL A 213 15.70 -7.07 10.53
C VAL A 213 15.42 -5.70 11.16
N VAL A 214 15.02 -4.78 10.31
CA VAL A 214 14.43 -3.50 10.71
C VAL A 214 12.91 -3.63 10.69
N LEU A 215 12.28 -3.44 11.84
CA LEU A 215 10.82 -3.39 11.97
C LEU A 215 10.38 -1.93 12.10
N ARG A 216 9.63 -1.45 11.12
CA ARG A 216 8.93 -0.17 11.17
C ARG A 216 7.47 -0.40 11.50
N THR A 217 6.90 0.46 12.31
CA THR A 217 5.47 0.43 12.63
C THR A 217 4.85 1.83 12.60
N THR A 218 3.53 1.87 12.60
CA THR A 218 2.73 3.08 12.81
C THR A 218 1.80 2.81 13.97
N LEU A 219 1.67 3.78 14.86
CA LEU A 219 0.78 3.74 16.03
C LEU A 219 -0.22 4.89 15.96
N ILE A 220 -1.41 4.66 16.49
CA ILE A 220 -2.46 5.66 16.69
C ILE A 220 -2.65 5.79 18.20
N ALA A 221 -2.42 6.98 18.74
CA ALA A 221 -2.74 7.36 20.10
C ALA A 221 -3.93 8.34 20.11
N GLY A 222 -4.75 8.30 21.13
CA GLY A 222 -5.95 9.13 21.24
C GLY A 222 -7.13 8.61 20.41
N PHE A 223 -7.19 7.28 20.16
CA PHE A 223 -8.36 6.70 19.53
C PHE A 223 -9.60 6.87 20.44
N PRO A 224 -10.82 7.16 19.92
CA PRO A 224 -11.98 7.58 20.73
C PRO A 224 -12.36 6.67 21.91
N THR A 225 -12.01 5.38 21.85
CA THR A 225 -12.29 4.41 22.93
C THR A 225 -11.05 4.03 23.74
N GLU A 226 -9.91 4.67 23.49
CA GLU A 226 -8.65 4.43 24.20
C GLU A 226 -8.72 5.01 25.63
N SER A 227 -8.40 4.21 26.62
CA SER A 227 -8.22 4.63 28.01
C SER A 227 -6.76 4.93 28.33
N GLU A 228 -6.49 5.55 29.47
CA GLU A 228 -5.11 5.78 29.96
C GLU A 228 -4.38 4.44 30.16
N GLU A 229 -5.08 3.39 30.58
CA GLU A 229 -4.52 2.04 30.73
C GLU A 229 -4.15 1.44 29.37
N ASP A 230 -4.99 1.61 28.34
CA ASP A 230 -4.70 1.16 26.98
C ASP A 230 -3.47 1.88 26.40
N PHE A 231 -3.38 3.19 26.62
CA PHE A 231 -2.20 3.97 26.22
C PHE A 231 -0.94 3.53 26.96
N ALA A 232 -1.05 3.30 28.28
CA ALA A 232 0.06 2.78 29.08
C ALA A 232 0.51 1.38 28.63
N GLU A 233 -0.41 0.56 28.12
CA GLU A 233 -0.07 -0.74 27.51
C GLU A 233 0.64 -0.56 26.15
N LEU A 234 0.23 0.41 25.34
CA LEU A 234 0.87 0.74 24.07
C LEU A 234 2.32 1.18 24.25
N CYS A 235 2.61 1.89 25.34
CA CYS A 235 3.96 2.40 25.65
C CYS A 235 4.95 1.33 26.15
N LYS A 236 4.51 0.13 26.50
CA LYS A 236 5.33 -0.99 26.98
C LYS A 236 5.86 -1.84 25.83
#